data_fa2b0d4c5768b1f75ad9333f22d56a4f
#
_entry.id   fa2b0d4c5768b1f75ad9333f22d56a4f
#
_cell.length_a   1.000
_cell.length_b   1.000
_cell.length_c   1.000
_cell.angle_alpha   90.00
_cell.angle_beta   90.00
_cell.angle_gamma   90.00
#
_symmetry.space_group_name_H-M   'P 1'
#
loop_
_entity.id
_entity.type
_entity.pdbx_description
1 polymer ?
#
loop_
_entity_poly.entity_id
_entity_poly.type
_entity_poly.pdbx_seq_one_letter_code
_entity_poly.pdbx_strand_id
1 'polypeptide(L)'
;MNRWRTVSRWTSLGRWLGLSALCMAAGCESGDLKMDDPLVQADPLTDLDRYVKAEDPSYSWKLRQTVKGTGYTAYFIDMKSLTWRTAQEVDRTQWQHDLTIIKPDNLTPGPAVLAISGGDNGKTPPTKAPDDMVQIARGTGAIVINLSQVPNQPLTFSDHDGKPHEEDGIIAFTWAQVMKKSDPTWSARFPMVKSSKLAMDTAQAFLKSSEGGSLNIDKFIVAGASKRGWTTWLTAAVDSRVAAAIPIVIDVLNVERFMIQHAETYGFWAKALYDYHYNKITEHIGTPEMALLMKNEDPFMFRKRLTMPKYVINATGDQFFLPDGSQNYWNDLPGDKYLRYVPNADHSLGGSDALEGVLAYVLGFRDDKPRPTFTWKFEGDDTLRVESSDKPTKVQLWQATNTKSRDFRVETLGKVWKATDLTDQGNGVYVAKVSKPATGFTAFFVEMTYPSGQIVPYKFSTQVRVIPDVRPFAGQDPKTTKYEIPGPTM
;
A
#
# COMPACT_ATOMS: atom_id res chain seq x y z
N MET A 1 -30.21 -31.64 -34.78
CA MET A 1 -31.24 -31.01 -35.63
C MET A 1 -31.35 -29.59 -35.21
N ASN A 2 -30.70 -28.67 -35.94
CA ASN A 2 -31.24 -27.72 -36.88
C ASN A 2 -32.30 -26.77 -36.26
N ARG A 3 -32.25 -25.45 -36.28
CA ARG A 3 -31.70 -24.39 -37.18
C ARG A 3 -31.89 -23.04 -36.48
N TRP A 4 -30.96 -22.11 -36.53
CA TRP A 4 -30.79 -20.95 -37.43
C TRP A 4 -32.02 -20.01 -37.57
N ARG A 5 -31.92 -18.74 -37.36
CA ARG A 5 -31.56 -17.52 -38.16
C ARG A 5 -32.37 -16.33 -37.60
N THR A 6 -32.13 -15.11 -37.73
CA THR A 6 -31.21 -14.11 -38.32
C THR A 6 -31.80 -12.71 -38.08
N VAL A 7 -30.94 -11.74 -37.74
CA VAL A 7 -30.83 -10.37 -38.25
C VAL A 7 -32.07 -9.53 -38.58
N SER A 8 -32.16 -8.31 -38.04
CA SER A 8 -32.26 -7.13 -38.92
C SER A 8 -31.99 -5.81 -38.17
N ARG A 9 -31.18 -4.99 -38.83
CA ARG A 9 -30.93 -3.56 -38.57
C ARG A 9 -32.19 -2.74 -38.86
N TRP A 10 -32.32 -1.56 -38.26
CA TRP A 10 -32.77 -0.34 -38.94
C TRP A 10 -32.27 0.91 -38.22
N THR A 11 -31.73 1.80 -39.02
CA THR A 11 -31.27 3.17 -38.78
C THR A 11 -32.45 4.16 -38.88
N SER A 12 -32.42 5.28 -38.15
CA SER A 12 -32.49 6.61 -38.75
C SER A 12 -32.68 7.76 -37.75
N LEU A 13 -31.87 8.73 -37.89
CA LEU A 13 -31.91 10.19 -37.75
C LEU A 13 -33.22 10.87 -37.25
N GLY A 14 -33.01 11.88 -36.39
CA GLY A 14 -33.99 12.95 -36.14
C GLY A 14 -33.38 14.07 -35.28
N ARG A 15 -32.85 15.12 -35.91
CA ARG A 15 -32.52 16.41 -35.30
C ARG A 15 -33.80 17.12 -34.84
N TRP A 16 -33.75 17.80 -33.70
CA TRP A 16 -34.49 19.07 -33.49
C TRP A 16 -33.75 19.96 -32.50
N LEU A 17 -33.57 21.22 -32.92
CA LEU A 17 -33.10 22.38 -32.17
C LEU A 17 -34.28 22.99 -31.38
N GLY A 18 -33.98 23.57 -30.22
CA GLY A 18 -34.95 24.40 -29.49
C GLY A 18 -34.28 25.19 -28.38
N LEU A 19 -34.28 26.51 -28.51
CA LEU A 19 -33.66 27.56 -27.71
C LEU A 19 -34.30 27.79 -26.33
N SER A 20 -33.48 28.21 -25.40
CA SER A 20 -33.58 29.28 -24.38
C SER A 20 -34.64 29.22 -23.28
N ALA A 21 -34.17 29.27 -22.03
CA ALA A 21 -34.58 30.28 -21.05
C ALA A 21 -33.58 30.39 -19.89
N LEU A 22 -33.10 31.59 -19.68
CA LEU A 22 -32.28 32.07 -18.57
C LEU A 22 -33.11 32.13 -17.29
N CYS A 23 -32.65 31.57 -16.19
CA CYS A 23 -33.02 32.03 -14.84
C CYS A 23 -31.78 32.06 -13.96
N MET A 24 -31.38 33.26 -13.61
CA MET A 24 -30.36 33.50 -12.56
C MET A 24 -30.97 33.16 -11.20
N ALA A 25 -30.28 32.33 -10.44
CA ALA A 25 -30.38 32.27 -9.00
C ALA A 25 -28.94 32.21 -8.43
N ALA A 26 -28.54 33.26 -7.74
CA ALA A 26 -27.29 33.35 -7.04
C ALA A 26 -27.32 32.41 -5.84
N GLY A 27 -26.53 31.33 -5.89
CA GLY A 27 -26.23 30.48 -4.76
C GLY A 27 -24.74 30.55 -4.50
N CYS A 28 -24.35 30.89 -3.28
CA CYS A 28 -22.96 30.84 -2.82
C CYS A 28 -22.45 29.40 -2.94
N GLU A 29 -21.63 29.11 -3.93
CA GLU A 29 -20.83 27.90 -4.00
C GLU A 29 -19.57 28.09 -3.16
N SER A 30 -19.43 27.27 -2.12
CA SER A 30 -18.15 26.98 -1.47
C SER A 30 -17.21 26.43 -2.55
N GLY A 31 -16.14 27.19 -2.80
CA GLY A 31 -15.20 26.85 -3.86
C GLY A 31 -14.40 25.59 -3.51
N ASP A 32 -14.90 24.44 -3.95
CA ASP A 32 -14.06 23.28 -4.21
C ASP A 32 -13.19 23.63 -5.41
N LEU A 33 -11.90 23.88 -5.15
CA LEU A 33 -10.88 23.97 -6.19
C LEU A 33 -10.80 22.60 -6.87
N LYS A 34 -11.60 22.40 -7.91
CA LYS A 34 -11.31 21.39 -8.92
C LYS A 34 -10.05 21.85 -9.62
N MET A 35 -8.91 21.32 -9.21
CA MET A 35 -7.72 21.37 -10.03
C MET A 35 -8.00 20.50 -11.25
N ASP A 36 -8.39 21.13 -12.36
CA ASP A 36 -8.24 20.55 -13.68
C ASP A 36 -6.74 20.33 -13.88
N ASP A 37 -6.32 19.07 -13.78
CA ASP A 37 -4.92 18.68 -13.84
C ASP A 37 -4.43 18.73 -15.30
N PRO A 38 -3.64 19.76 -15.71
CA PRO A 38 -3.14 19.86 -17.08
C PRO A 38 -2.02 18.85 -17.39
N LEU A 39 -1.61 17.99 -16.43
CA LEU A 39 -0.47 17.08 -16.56
C LEU A 39 -0.84 15.66 -17.05
N VAL A 40 -2.09 15.40 -17.41
CA VAL A 40 -2.54 14.02 -17.74
C VAL A 40 -2.43 13.70 -19.24
N GLN A 41 -1.90 14.56 -20.08
CA GLN A 41 -1.89 14.34 -21.55
C GLN A 41 -0.52 14.16 -22.21
N ALA A 42 0.55 13.99 -21.51
CA ALA A 42 1.83 13.76 -22.15
C ALA A 42 2.54 12.53 -21.61
N ASP A 43 2.82 11.60 -22.49
CA ASP A 43 3.64 10.40 -22.33
C ASP A 43 3.02 9.28 -21.46
N PRO A 44 2.55 8.19 -22.06
CA PRO A 44 2.07 7.02 -21.34
C PRO A 44 3.17 6.35 -20.48
N LEU A 45 4.44 6.73 -20.65
CA LEU A 45 5.58 6.20 -19.93
C LEU A 45 6.20 7.26 -19.03
N THR A 46 6.15 7.02 -17.72
CA THR A 46 6.87 7.82 -16.72
C THR A 46 8.37 7.50 -16.72
N ASP A 47 9.18 8.26 -15.97
CA ASP A 47 10.59 7.93 -15.77
C ASP A 47 10.74 6.59 -15.06
N LEU A 48 9.85 6.27 -14.11
CA LEU A 48 9.80 4.95 -13.48
C LEU A 48 9.53 3.84 -14.49
N ASP A 49 8.57 4.00 -15.41
CA ASP A 49 8.31 3.00 -16.45
C ASP A 49 9.54 2.74 -17.31
N ARG A 50 10.20 3.82 -17.77
CA ARG A 50 11.43 3.72 -18.58
C ARG A 50 12.53 2.99 -17.83
N TYR A 51 12.74 3.35 -16.57
CA TYR A 51 13.75 2.72 -15.72
C TYR A 51 13.50 1.23 -15.50
N VAL A 52 12.26 0.86 -15.17
CA VAL A 52 11.89 -0.54 -14.90
C VAL A 52 11.96 -1.40 -16.15
N LYS A 53 11.61 -0.85 -17.32
CA LYS A 53 11.65 -1.56 -18.62
C LYS A 53 13.05 -1.69 -19.21
N ALA A 54 13.97 -0.79 -18.88
CA ALA A 54 15.32 -0.85 -19.39
C ALA A 54 16.00 -2.15 -18.97
N GLU A 55 16.68 -2.80 -19.90
CA GLU A 55 17.52 -3.96 -19.60
C GLU A 55 18.71 -3.55 -18.72
N ASP A 56 19.19 -4.47 -17.90
CA ASP A 56 20.40 -4.30 -17.11
C ASP A 56 21.33 -5.49 -17.34
N PRO A 57 22.53 -5.26 -17.91
CA PRO A 57 23.44 -6.35 -18.27
C PRO A 57 23.99 -7.10 -17.05
N SER A 58 23.86 -6.53 -15.85
CA SER A 58 24.28 -7.17 -14.61
C SER A 58 23.23 -8.14 -14.05
N TYR A 59 22.01 -8.12 -14.60
CA TYR A 59 20.95 -9.04 -14.16
C TYR A 59 21.35 -10.49 -14.38
N SER A 60 21.35 -11.24 -13.30
CA SER A 60 21.66 -12.68 -13.33
C SER A 60 21.13 -13.36 -12.07
N TRP A 61 20.92 -14.66 -12.15
CA TRP A 61 20.54 -15.44 -10.99
C TRP A 61 21.10 -16.86 -11.07
N LYS A 62 21.24 -17.51 -9.92
CA LYS A 62 21.60 -18.92 -9.83
C LYS A 62 20.92 -19.57 -8.64
N LEU A 63 20.49 -20.80 -8.80
CA LEU A 63 20.06 -21.63 -7.67
C LEU A 63 21.27 -21.91 -6.78
N ARG A 64 21.16 -21.61 -5.47
CA ARG A 64 22.17 -21.89 -4.47
C ARG A 64 21.90 -23.22 -3.75
N GLN A 65 20.63 -23.44 -3.38
CA GLN A 65 20.25 -24.59 -2.57
C GLN A 65 18.77 -24.92 -2.75
N THR A 66 18.46 -26.22 -2.66
CA THR A 66 17.10 -26.73 -2.54
C THR A 66 16.93 -27.42 -1.20
N VAL A 67 15.90 -27.06 -0.44
CA VAL A 67 15.61 -27.66 0.87
C VAL A 67 14.19 -28.21 0.87
N LYS A 68 14.05 -29.48 1.20
CA LYS A 68 12.73 -30.08 1.40
C LYS A 68 12.33 -29.94 2.88
N GLY A 69 11.25 -29.21 3.12
CA GLY A 69 10.62 -29.05 4.42
C GLY A 69 9.37 -29.92 4.55
N THR A 70 8.72 -29.84 5.70
CA THR A 70 7.45 -30.55 5.92
C THR A 70 6.31 -29.88 5.16
N GLY A 71 5.86 -30.50 4.07
CA GLY A 71 4.76 -29.99 3.25
C GLY A 71 5.15 -28.91 2.25
N TYR A 72 6.45 -28.72 1.98
CA TYR A 72 6.93 -27.78 0.98
C TYR A 72 8.37 -28.09 0.51
N THR A 73 8.74 -27.53 -0.62
CA THR A 73 10.13 -27.44 -1.09
C THR A 73 10.50 -25.95 -1.21
N ALA A 74 11.63 -25.53 -0.63
CA ALA A 74 12.17 -24.20 -0.76
C ALA A 74 13.40 -24.20 -1.68
N TYR A 75 13.42 -23.26 -2.61
CA TYR A 75 14.55 -22.98 -3.49
C TYR A 75 15.15 -21.63 -3.13
N PHE A 76 16.44 -21.61 -2.83
CA PHE A 76 17.20 -20.41 -2.47
C PHE A 76 18.01 -19.98 -3.69
N ILE A 77 17.74 -18.80 -4.17
CA ILE A 77 18.32 -18.25 -5.40
C ILE A 77 19.09 -16.97 -5.05
N ASP A 78 20.37 -16.91 -5.46
CA ASP A 78 21.13 -15.67 -5.45
C ASP A 78 20.75 -14.88 -6.71
N MET A 79 20.15 -13.70 -6.54
CA MET A 79 19.74 -12.83 -7.64
C MET A 79 20.50 -11.51 -7.59
N LYS A 80 21.22 -11.18 -8.66
CA LYS A 80 21.70 -9.83 -8.95
C LYS A 80 20.67 -9.14 -9.80
N SER A 81 20.03 -8.10 -9.29
CA SER A 81 18.93 -7.47 -10.02
C SER A 81 19.40 -6.42 -11.01
N LEU A 82 20.31 -5.53 -10.58
CA LEU A 82 20.71 -4.39 -11.40
C LEU A 82 21.95 -3.70 -10.84
N THR A 83 22.53 -2.81 -11.64
CA THR A 83 23.52 -1.83 -11.18
C THR A 83 22.85 -0.47 -11.02
N TRP A 84 22.91 0.09 -9.81
CA TRP A 84 22.31 1.39 -9.49
C TRP A 84 23.40 2.40 -9.09
N ARG A 85 23.36 3.58 -9.70
CA ARG A 85 24.37 4.65 -9.51
C ARG A 85 25.78 4.22 -9.87
N THR A 86 26.76 5.04 -9.52
CA THR A 86 28.18 4.81 -9.79
C THR A 86 28.96 4.62 -8.49
N ALA A 87 30.13 4.01 -8.56
CA ALA A 87 31.02 3.82 -7.41
C ALA A 87 31.54 5.15 -6.80
N GLN A 88 31.43 6.25 -7.53
CA GLN A 88 31.71 7.60 -7.02
C GLN A 88 30.56 8.18 -6.20
N GLU A 89 29.36 7.64 -6.31
CA GLU A 89 28.14 8.13 -5.65
C GLU A 89 27.71 7.27 -4.48
N VAL A 90 27.91 5.96 -4.57
CA VAL A 90 27.51 4.99 -3.54
C VAL A 90 28.52 3.85 -3.43
N ASP A 91 28.75 3.36 -2.24
CA ASP A 91 29.69 2.29 -1.94
C ASP A 91 29.31 0.93 -2.54
N ARG A 92 28.01 0.69 -2.78
CA ARG A 92 27.48 -0.56 -3.32
C ARG A 92 26.54 -0.27 -4.51
N THR A 93 27.04 -0.43 -5.70
CA THR A 93 26.28 -0.22 -6.93
C THR A 93 25.49 -1.45 -7.37
N GLN A 94 26.03 -2.66 -7.17
CA GLN A 94 25.38 -3.91 -7.53
C GLN A 94 24.33 -4.30 -6.49
N TRP A 95 23.07 -4.34 -6.88
CA TRP A 95 21.98 -4.82 -6.03
C TRP A 95 21.85 -6.33 -6.12
N GLN A 96 21.90 -6.98 -4.95
CA GLN A 96 21.85 -8.43 -4.77
C GLN A 96 20.75 -8.79 -3.78
N HIS A 97 20.09 -9.89 -4.03
CA HIS A 97 18.96 -10.34 -3.21
C HIS A 97 19.01 -11.83 -2.96
N ASP A 98 18.62 -12.23 -1.77
CA ASP A 98 18.21 -13.60 -1.50
C ASP A 98 16.76 -13.75 -1.94
N LEU A 99 16.53 -14.50 -3.00
CA LEU A 99 15.20 -14.86 -3.49
C LEU A 99 14.87 -16.27 -3.03
N THR A 100 13.84 -16.41 -2.19
CA THR A 100 13.38 -17.73 -1.73
C THR A 100 12.05 -18.07 -2.40
N ILE A 101 12.00 -19.16 -3.17
CA ILE A 101 10.76 -19.65 -3.77
C ILE A 101 10.30 -20.86 -2.94
N ILE A 102 9.09 -20.78 -2.41
CA ILE A 102 8.46 -21.80 -1.58
C ILE A 102 7.33 -22.45 -2.39
N LYS A 103 7.55 -23.69 -2.78
CA LYS A 103 6.56 -24.51 -3.48
C LYS A 103 5.91 -25.46 -2.50
N PRO A 104 4.62 -25.32 -2.17
CA PRO A 104 3.93 -26.24 -1.30
C PRO A 104 3.70 -27.59 -1.98
N ASP A 105 3.63 -28.68 -1.18
CA ASP A 105 3.35 -30.03 -1.72
C ASP A 105 1.88 -30.17 -2.19
N ASN A 106 0.97 -29.36 -1.62
CA ASN A 106 -0.44 -29.24 -2.00
C ASN A 106 -0.68 -28.11 -3.00
N LEU A 107 0.25 -27.94 -3.96
CA LEU A 107 0.19 -26.88 -4.97
C LEU A 107 -1.16 -26.86 -5.70
N THR A 108 -1.78 -25.69 -5.71
CA THR A 108 -3.00 -25.41 -6.46
C THR A 108 -2.69 -24.41 -7.57
N PRO A 109 -3.15 -24.62 -8.82
CA PRO A 109 -2.97 -23.67 -9.90
C PRO A 109 -3.51 -22.29 -9.55
N GLY A 110 -2.80 -21.23 -9.94
CA GLY A 110 -3.20 -19.86 -9.68
C GLY A 110 -2.01 -18.90 -9.67
N PRO A 111 -2.23 -17.63 -9.31
CA PRO A 111 -1.15 -16.66 -9.17
C PRO A 111 -0.19 -17.04 -8.04
N ALA A 112 1.10 -16.77 -8.23
CA ALA A 112 2.07 -16.83 -7.14
C ALA A 112 1.98 -15.58 -6.26
N VAL A 113 2.40 -15.68 -5.02
CA VAL A 113 2.51 -14.53 -4.11
C VAL A 113 3.97 -14.05 -4.13
N LEU A 114 4.20 -12.78 -4.50
CA LEU A 114 5.48 -12.12 -4.33
C LEU A 114 5.43 -11.27 -3.06
N ALA A 115 6.17 -11.65 -2.04
CA ALA A 115 6.41 -10.87 -0.83
C ALA A 115 7.70 -10.07 -1.00
N ILE A 116 7.59 -8.73 -0.92
CA ILE A 116 8.74 -7.82 -0.95
C ILE A 116 9.16 -7.56 0.50
N SER A 117 10.38 -7.99 0.86
CA SER A 117 10.88 -8.01 2.22
C SER A 117 12.15 -7.16 2.39
N GLY A 118 12.43 -6.79 3.63
CA GLY A 118 13.68 -6.12 4.03
C GLY A 118 14.85 -7.08 4.16
N GLY A 119 15.84 -6.65 4.91
CA GLY A 119 17.07 -7.37 5.21
C GLY A 119 18.31 -6.65 4.70
N ASP A 120 19.46 -7.02 5.25
CA ASP A 120 20.73 -6.35 5.02
C ASP A 120 21.66 -7.20 4.16
N ASN A 121 22.47 -6.53 3.37
CA ASN A 121 23.61 -7.14 2.68
C ASN A 121 24.71 -7.55 3.67
N GLY A 122 25.53 -8.50 3.26
CA GLY A 122 26.67 -8.98 4.09
C GLY A 122 26.28 -9.92 5.22
N LYS A 123 25.00 -10.27 5.34
CA LYS A 123 24.56 -11.33 6.25
C LYS A 123 24.74 -12.71 5.62
N THR A 124 24.80 -13.73 6.46
CA THR A 124 24.79 -15.12 5.99
C THR A 124 23.50 -15.40 5.23
N PRO A 125 23.59 -15.86 3.98
CA PRO A 125 22.39 -16.16 3.21
C PRO A 125 21.49 -17.19 3.89
N PRO A 126 20.16 -17.06 3.79
CA PRO A 126 19.22 -17.95 4.48
C PRO A 126 19.32 -19.39 3.95
N THR A 127 19.22 -20.34 4.88
CA THR A 127 19.13 -21.79 4.60
C THR A 127 17.79 -22.37 5.00
N LYS A 128 16.92 -21.56 5.60
CA LYS A 128 15.55 -21.88 6.00
C LYS A 128 14.59 -20.82 5.44
N ALA A 129 13.49 -21.27 4.86
CA ALA A 129 12.42 -20.36 4.43
C ALA A 129 11.76 -19.68 5.64
N PRO A 130 11.32 -18.41 5.55
CA PRO A 130 10.60 -17.72 6.62
C PRO A 130 9.31 -18.46 7.00
N ASP A 131 9.05 -18.61 8.29
CA ASP A 131 7.95 -19.43 8.80
C ASP A 131 6.57 -18.89 8.39
N ASP A 132 6.38 -17.59 8.36
CA ASP A 132 5.17 -16.91 7.89
C ASP A 132 4.93 -17.15 6.39
N MET A 133 5.97 -17.10 5.57
CA MET A 133 5.90 -17.40 4.14
C MET A 133 5.58 -18.88 3.88
N VAL A 134 6.16 -19.78 4.68
CA VAL A 134 5.81 -21.22 4.64
C VAL A 134 4.35 -21.41 5.04
N GLN A 135 3.87 -20.70 6.06
CA GLN A 135 2.49 -20.75 6.49
C GLN A 135 1.54 -20.26 5.38
N ILE A 136 1.86 -19.18 4.70
CA ILE A 136 1.09 -18.70 3.54
C ILE A 136 1.10 -19.77 2.44
N ALA A 137 2.25 -20.28 2.05
CA ALA A 137 2.36 -21.25 0.97
C ALA A 137 1.54 -22.54 1.26
N ARG A 138 1.72 -23.13 2.44
CA ARG A 138 0.99 -24.34 2.85
C ARG A 138 -0.50 -24.10 3.06
N GLY A 139 -0.85 -22.98 3.69
CA GLY A 139 -2.23 -22.62 3.98
C GLY A 139 -3.04 -22.27 2.74
N THR A 140 -2.38 -21.70 1.72
CA THR A 140 -3.05 -21.32 0.48
C THR A 140 -2.85 -22.28 -0.68
N GLY A 141 -1.86 -23.13 -0.66
CA GLY A 141 -1.46 -23.94 -1.81
C GLY A 141 -0.84 -23.11 -2.95
N ALA A 142 -0.56 -21.84 -2.74
CA ALA A 142 0.09 -20.97 -3.71
C ALA A 142 1.62 -21.03 -3.58
N ILE A 143 2.33 -20.84 -4.69
CA ILE A 143 3.78 -20.59 -4.64
C ILE A 143 3.99 -19.22 -3.99
N VAL A 144 4.88 -19.16 -3.00
CA VAL A 144 5.29 -17.91 -2.35
C VAL A 144 6.74 -17.61 -2.69
N ILE A 145 6.99 -16.39 -3.12
CA ILE A 145 8.30 -15.88 -3.49
C ILE A 145 8.63 -14.76 -2.52
N ASN A 146 9.70 -14.93 -1.74
CA ASN A 146 10.18 -13.90 -0.84
C ASN A 146 11.40 -13.22 -1.46
N LEU A 147 11.28 -11.96 -1.82
CA LEU A 147 12.37 -11.10 -2.28
C LEU A 147 12.92 -10.33 -1.10
N SER A 148 14.10 -10.70 -0.62
CA SER A 148 14.77 -10.03 0.50
C SER A 148 15.65 -8.86 0.06
N GLN A 149 16.18 -8.08 1.01
CA GLN A 149 17.07 -6.93 0.83
C GLN A 149 16.49 -5.83 -0.10
N VAL A 150 15.26 -5.41 0.17
CA VAL A 150 14.63 -4.28 -0.54
C VAL A 150 14.29 -3.17 0.48
N PRO A 151 15.00 -2.00 0.45
CA PRO A 151 16.12 -1.63 -0.41
C PRO A 151 17.36 -2.50 -0.17
N ASN A 152 18.36 -2.39 -1.06
CA ASN A 152 19.61 -3.15 -0.98
C ASN A 152 20.61 -2.45 -0.06
N GLN A 153 20.46 -2.64 1.23
CA GLN A 153 21.07 -1.90 2.34
C GLN A 153 22.09 -2.73 3.14
N PRO A 154 22.97 -2.10 3.98
CA PRO A 154 23.15 -0.65 4.10
C PRO A 154 23.84 -0.05 2.88
N LEU A 155 23.71 1.29 2.69
CA LEU A 155 24.39 2.06 1.65
C LEU A 155 25.06 3.30 2.25
N THR A 156 26.30 3.56 1.82
CA THR A 156 27.05 4.78 2.16
C THR A 156 27.14 5.67 0.93
N PHE A 157 26.66 6.91 1.05
CA PHE A 157 26.64 7.87 -0.05
C PHE A 157 27.81 8.85 0.08
N SER A 158 28.54 9.10 -1.01
CA SER A 158 29.70 10.00 -1.01
C SER A 158 29.35 11.47 -0.74
N ASP A 159 28.14 11.90 -1.14
CA ASP A 159 27.61 13.27 -0.97
C ASP A 159 26.68 13.37 0.25
N HIS A 160 27.06 12.73 1.35
CA HIS A 160 26.32 12.72 2.60
C HIS A 160 27.25 12.76 3.82
N ASP A 161 26.88 12.16 4.94
CA ASP A 161 27.59 12.17 6.22
C ASP A 161 28.68 11.10 6.39
N GLY A 162 28.92 10.29 5.35
CA GLY A 162 29.92 9.23 5.35
C GLY A 162 29.55 7.99 6.18
N LYS A 163 28.29 7.89 6.64
CA LYS A 163 27.78 6.77 7.42
C LYS A 163 26.94 5.82 6.58
N PRO A 164 26.86 4.54 6.95
CA PRO A 164 25.89 3.62 6.37
C PRO A 164 24.46 4.04 6.70
N HIS A 165 23.61 4.07 5.69
CA HIS A 165 22.18 4.34 5.81
C HIS A 165 21.37 3.09 5.49
N GLU A 166 20.25 2.97 6.19
CA GLU A 166 19.28 1.89 6.05
C GLU A 166 17.87 2.47 5.97
N GLU A 167 16.93 1.65 5.53
CA GLU A 167 15.50 1.91 5.60
C GLU A 167 15.09 3.31 5.11
N ASP A 168 14.42 4.11 5.94
CA ASP A 168 13.91 5.44 5.59
C ASP A 168 15.04 6.46 5.40
N GLY A 169 16.21 6.24 6.00
CA GLY A 169 17.40 7.05 5.75
C GLY A 169 17.84 7.01 4.28
N ILE A 170 17.79 5.84 3.63
CA ILE A 170 18.06 5.72 2.19
C ILE A 170 16.99 6.45 1.38
N ILE A 171 15.72 6.24 1.70
CA ILE A 171 14.60 6.84 0.96
C ILE A 171 14.66 8.36 1.04
N ALA A 172 14.77 8.92 2.24
CA ALA A 172 14.78 10.35 2.46
C ALA A 172 16.00 11.02 1.80
N PHE A 173 17.21 10.45 1.96
CA PHE A 173 18.40 10.98 1.30
C PHE A 173 18.24 10.99 -0.23
N THR A 174 17.77 9.88 -0.80
CA THR A 174 17.63 9.79 -2.27
C THR A 174 16.53 10.71 -2.81
N TRP A 175 15.48 10.98 -2.06
CA TRP A 175 14.49 12.00 -2.37
C TRP A 175 15.11 13.40 -2.40
N ALA A 176 15.95 13.75 -1.41
CA ALA A 176 16.68 15.01 -1.43
C ALA A 176 17.61 15.12 -2.67
N GLN A 177 18.23 14.01 -3.09
CA GLN A 177 19.06 14.00 -4.30
C GLN A 177 18.23 14.19 -5.59
N VAL A 178 17.04 13.56 -5.69
CA VAL A 178 16.12 13.81 -6.82
C VAL A 178 15.80 15.30 -6.92
N MET A 179 15.42 15.92 -5.82
CA MET A 179 15.07 17.35 -5.79
C MET A 179 16.29 18.24 -6.09
N LYS A 180 17.45 17.97 -5.48
CA LYS A 180 18.68 18.74 -5.65
C LYS A 180 19.22 18.68 -7.08
N LYS A 181 19.13 17.51 -7.73
CA LYS A 181 19.76 17.25 -9.02
C LYS A 181 18.77 17.25 -10.20
N SER A 182 17.48 17.32 -9.92
CA SER A 182 16.39 17.15 -10.91
C SER A 182 16.52 15.86 -11.72
N ASP A 183 17.03 14.79 -11.08
CA ASP A 183 17.26 13.47 -11.68
C ASP A 183 16.39 12.41 -10.94
N PRO A 184 15.25 11.99 -11.50
CA PRO A 184 14.37 10.99 -10.89
C PRO A 184 15.04 9.64 -10.63
N THR A 185 16.13 9.30 -11.38
CA THR A 185 16.83 8.02 -11.23
C THR A 185 17.62 7.90 -9.92
N TRP A 186 17.75 9.00 -9.17
CA TRP A 186 18.28 8.99 -7.82
C TRP A 186 17.33 8.33 -6.81
N SER A 187 16.04 8.29 -7.11
CA SER A 187 15.10 7.62 -6.21
C SER A 187 15.45 6.15 -6.01
N ALA A 188 15.69 5.74 -4.76
CA ALA A 188 15.89 4.34 -4.40
C ALA A 188 14.66 3.47 -4.68
N ARG A 189 13.49 4.08 -4.84
CA ARG A 189 12.26 3.38 -5.22
C ARG A 189 12.36 2.76 -6.62
N PHE A 190 13.06 3.40 -7.53
CA PHE A 190 13.24 2.89 -8.88
C PHE A 190 13.92 1.52 -8.91
N PRO A 191 15.11 1.33 -8.31
CA PRO A 191 15.70 0.00 -8.20
C PRO A 191 14.89 -0.97 -7.34
N MET A 192 14.15 -0.51 -6.31
CA MET A 192 13.26 -1.38 -5.52
C MET A 192 12.15 -1.99 -6.39
N VAL A 193 11.49 -1.17 -7.23
CA VAL A 193 10.43 -1.63 -8.15
C VAL A 193 11.02 -2.53 -9.24
N LYS A 194 12.16 -2.16 -9.82
CA LYS A 194 12.84 -2.97 -10.83
C LYS A 194 13.28 -4.32 -10.26
N SER A 195 13.79 -4.38 -9.04
CA SER A 195 14.13 -5.64 -8.38
C SER A 195 12.91 -6.54 -8.17
N SER A 196 11.75 -5.95 -7.86
CA SER A 196 10.49 -6.69 -7.72
C SER A 196 10.02 -7.27 -9.07
N LYS A 197 10.13 -6.50 -10.15
CA LYS A 197 9.87 -6.98 -11.52
C LYS A 197 10.80 -8.14 -11.90
N LEU A 198 12.11 -7.99 -11.63
CA LEU A 198 13.12 -9.00 -11.96
C LEU A 198 13.00 -10.25 -11.07
N ALA A 199 12.49 -10.13 -9.85
CA ALA A 199 12.15 -11.29 -9.01
C ALA A 199 11.01 -12.12 -9.63
N MET A 200 10.00 -11.47 -10.23
CA MET A 200 8.96 -12.18 -11.00
C MET A 200 9.54 -12.86 -12.23
N ASP A 201 10.44 -12.21 -12.97
CA ASP A 201 11.13 -12.78 -14.13
C ASP A 201 11.95 -14.03 -13.74
N THR A 202 12.74 -13.91 -12.66
CA THR A 202 13.55 -14.99 -12.10
C THR A 202 12.68 -16.18 -11.68
N ALA A 203 11.58 -15.90 -10.97
CA ALA A 203 10.68 -16.96 -10.53
C ALA A 203 10.01 -17.68 -11.71
N GLN A 204 9.57 -16.95 -12.73
CA GLN A 204 9.00 -17.55 -13.96
C GLN A 204 10.04 -18.42 -14.68
N ALA A 205 11.26 -17.90 -14.88
CA ALA A 205 12.31 -18.63 -15.57
C ALA A 205 12.73 -19.89 -14.80
N PHE A 206 12.92 -19.78 -13.48
CA PHE A 206 13.28 -20.92 -12.63
C PHE A 206 12.19 -21.99 -12.57
N LEU A 207 10.95 -21.59 -12.28
CA LEU A 207 9.83 -22.53 -12.15
C LEU A 207 9.49 -23.26 -13.46
N LYS A 208 9.74 -22.62 -14.60
CA LYS A 208 9.59 -23.24 -15.93
C LYS A 208 10.65 -24.29 -16.22
N SER A 209 11.82 -24.25 -15.58
CA SER A 209 12.86 -25.26 -15.73
C SER A 209 12.43 -26.62 -15.13
N SER A 210 13.12 -27.69 -15.50
CA SER A 210 12.90 -29.00 -14.90
C SER A 210 13.19 -29.02 -13.40
N GLU A 211 14.18 -28.27 -12.97
CA GLU A 211 14.58 -28.11 -11.56
C GLU A 211 13.51 -27.40 -10.72
N GLY A 212 12.84 -26.41 -11.28
CA GLY A 212 11.68 -25.70 -10.67
C GLY A 212 10.37 -26.50 -10.74
N GLY A 213 10.33 -27.56 -11.55
CA GLY A 213 9.19 -28.47 -11.67
C GLY A 213 8.33 -28.23 -12.90
N SER A 214 8.85 -27.57 -13.93
CA SER A 214 8.18 -27.31 -15.24
C SER A 214 6.81 -26.63 -15.06
N LEU A 215 6.76 -25.63 -14.16
CA LEU A 215 5.55 -24.88 -13.82
C LEU A 215 5.51 -23.57 -14.60
N ASN A 216 4.33 -23.21 -15.08
CA ASN A 216 4.08 -21.90 -15.69
C ASN A 216 3.31 -20.99 -14.71
N ILE A 217 3.86 -19.83 -14.40
CA ILE A 217 3.26 -18.82 -13.54
C ILE A 217 3.16 -17.51 -14.34
N ASP A 218 1.94 -17.08 -14.63
CA ASP A 218 1.70 -15.90 -15.47
C ASP A 218 1.31 -14.67 -14.66
N LYS A 219 0.79 -14.85 -13.46
CA LYS A 219 0.25 -13.77 -12.62
C LYS A 219 0.77 -13.85 -11.18
N PHE A 220 0.79 -12.67 -10.55
CA PHE A 220 1.31 -12.52 -9.20
C PHE A 220 0.34 -11.71 -8.33
N ILE A 221 0.22 -12.09 -7.06
CA ILE A 221 -0.28 -11.25 -5.98
C ILE A 221 0.94 -10.64 -5.32
N VAL A 222 1.08 -9.32 -5.34
CA VAL A 222 2.26 -8.64 -4.77
C VAL A 222 1.91 -8.06 -3.42
N ALA A 223 2.75 -8.32 -2.41
CA ALA A 223 2.57 -7.85 -1.05
C ALA A 223 3.87 -7.29 -0.48
N GLY A 224 3.77 -6.30 0.39
CA GLY A 224 4.90 -5.75 1.13
C GLY A 224 4.44 -4.76 2.18
N ALA A 225 5.26 -4.56 3.21
CA ALA A 225 4.95 -3.66 4.32
C ALA A 225 5.77 -2.38 4.27
N SER A 226 5.19 -1.27 4.74
CA SER A 226 5.85 0.03 4.85
C SER A 226 6.41 0.49 3.49
N LYS A 227 7.69 0.85 3.39
CA LYS A 227 8.34 1.19 2.12
C LYS A 227 8.26 0.08 1.06
N ARG A 228 8.11 -1.19 1.47
CA ARG A 228 7.88 -2.33 0.55
C ARG A 228 6.40 -2.38 0.11
N GLY A 229 5.48 -1.93 0.93
CA GLY A 229 4.08 -1.68 0.55
C GLY A 229 3.95 -0.56 -0.48
N TRP A 230 4.78 0.47 -0.34
CA TRP A 230 4.91 1.51 -1.38
C TRP A 230 5.45 0.93 -2.68
N THR A 231 6.50 0.09 -2.60
CA THR A 231 7.02 -0.64 -3.75
C THR A 231 5.96 -1.56 -4.37
N THR A 232 5.12 -2.20 -3.54
CA THR A 232 3.98 -3.02 -4.00
C THR A 232 3.01 -2.20 -4.87
N TRP A 233 2.62 -1.00 -4.43
CA TRP A 233 1.77 -0.10 -5.21
C TRP A 233 2.37 0.23 -6.57
N LEU A 234 3.64 0.64 -6.59
CA LEU A 234 4.31 1.05 -7.83
C LEU A 234 4.60 -0.15 -8.75
N THR A 235 4.94 -1.32 -8.20
CA THR A 235 5.08 -2.56 -8.99
C THR A 235 3.75 -2.91 -9.67
N ALA A 236 2.64 -2.80 -8.94
CA ALA A 236 1.31 -3.02 -9.50
C ALA A 236 0.92 -2.01 -10.59
N ALA A 237 1.43 -0.79 -10.50
CA ALA A 237 1.16 0.25 -11.50
C ALA A 237 1.96 0.07 -12.81
N VAL A 238 3.12 -0.60 -12.78
CA VAL A 238 4.04 -0.68 -13.93
C VAL A 238 4.19 -2.08 -14.53
N ASP A 239 3.70 -3.14 -13.87
CA ASP A 239 3.80 -4.52 -14.34
C ASP A 239 2.42 -5.19 -14.42
N SER A 240 1.96 -5.47 -15.63
CA SER A 240 0.64 -6.05 -15.91
C SER A 240 0.46 -7.51 -15.43
N ARG A 241 1.52 -8.17 -14.97
CA ARG A 241 1.45 -9.49 -14.36
C ARG A 241 0.89 -9.43 -12.94
N VAL A 242 0.86 -8.25 -12.30
CA VAL A 242 0.26 -8.08 -10.98
C VAL A 242 -1.26 -8.19 -11.10
N ALA A 243 -1.80 -9.30 -10.60
CA ALA A 243 -3.23 -9.60 -10.61
C ALA A 243 -3.96 -9.07 -9.37
N ALA A 244 -3.24 -8.91 -8.25
CA ALA A 244 -3.74 -8.26 -7.04
C ALA A 244 -2.60 -7.64 -6.24
N ALA A 245 -2.89 -6.60 -5.45
CA ALA A 245 -1.93 -5.93 -4.58
C ALA A 245 -2.37 -5.96 -3.12
N ILE A 246 -1.41 -6.22 -2.21
CA ILE A 246 -1.62 -6.20 -0.76
C ILE A 246 -0.58 -5.25 -0.14
N PRO A 247 -0.76 -3.93 -0.24
CA PRO A 247 0.08 -2.97 0.46
C PRO A 247 -0.29 -2.96 1.95
N ILE A 248 0.73 -3.03 2.80
CA ILE A 248 0.56 -3.18 4.25
C ILE A 248 1.25 -2.01 4.95
N VAL A 249 0.60 -1.40 5.92
CA VAL A 249 1.05 -0.25 6.73
C VAL A 249 1.74 0.84 5.89
N ILE A 250 1.02 1.32 4.87
CA ILE A 250 1.48 2.38 3.98
C ILE A 250 0.32 3.30 3.59
N ASP A 251 -0.25 3.97 4.58
CA ASP A 251 -1.44 4.82 4.47
C ASP A 251 -1.08 6.26 4.08
N VAL A 252 -0.34 6.42 2.97
CA VAL A 252 0.32 7.68 2.60
C VAL A 252 0.12 8.12 1.15
N LEU A 253 -0.74 7.48 0.38
CA LEU A 253 -1.02 7.93 -1.00
C LEU A 253 -1.56 9.37 -0.98
N ASN A 254 -1.23 10.14 -2.05
CA ASN A 254 -1.39 11.58 -2.09
C ASN A 254 -0.49 12.24 -1.01
N VAL A 255 0.80 11.98 -1.15
CA VAL A 255 1.84 12.20 -0.13
C VAL A 255 1.86 13.63 0.39
N GLU A 256 1.85 14.64 -0.49
CA GLU A 256 1.89 16.04 -0.05
C GLU A 256 0.65 16.40 0.78
N ARG A 257 -0.53 15.92 0.36
CA ARG A 257 -1.77 16.12 1.13
C ARG A 257 -1.70 15.45 2.49
N PHE A 258 -1.15 14.23 2.54
CA PHE A 258 -0.91 13.53 3.80
C PHE A 258 0.07 14.29 4.70
N MET A 259 1.17 14.82 4.17
CA MET A 259 2.15 15.60 4.94
C MET A 259 1.52 16.88 5.52
N ILE A 260 0.72 17.60 4.73
CA ILE A 260 -0.03 18.75 5.21
C ILE A 260 -0.98 18.33 6.35
N GLN A 261 -1.74 17.25 6.15
CA GLN A 261 -2.66 16.74 7.16
C GLN A 261 -1.94 16.35 8.46
N HIS A 262 -0.74 15.75 8.36
CA HIS A 262 0.07 15.39 9.51
C HIS A 262 0.47 16.63 10.33
N ALA A 263 1.01 17.66 9.66
CA ALA A 263 1.37 18.92 10.31
C ALA A 263 0.15 19.61 10.96
N GLU A 264 -0.97 19.69 10.23
CA GLU A 264 -2.23 20.27 10.72
C GLU A 264 -2.84 19.49 11.90
N THR A 265 -2.55 18.19 12.00
CA THR A 265 -3.10 17.33 13.04
C THR A 265 -2.26 17.34 14.31
N TYR A 266 -0.95 17.20 14.18
CA TYR A 266 -0.05 17.07 15.33
C TYR A 266 0.62 18.39 15.72
N GLY A 267 0.83 19.32 14.79
CA GLY A 267 1.61 20.54 15.01
C GLY A 267 3.11 20.30 15.09
N PHE A 268 3.54 19.05 14.85
CA PHE A 268 4.93 18.62 14.81
C PHE A 268 5.08 17.42 13.83
N TRP A 269 6.31 17.13 13.42
CA TRP A 269 6.63 15.90 12.69
C TRP A 269 6.92 14.77 13.68
N ALA A 270 6.18 13.68 13.59
CA ALA A 270 6.34 12.50 14.45
C ALA A 270 7.76 11.93 14.40
N LYS A 271 8.22 11.31 15.50
CA LYS A 271 9.58 10.72 15.59
C LYS A 271 9.91 9.77 14.45
N ALA A 272 8.94 8.99 13.99
CA ALA A 272 9.11 8.08 12.88
C ALA A 272 9.47 8.77 11.56
N LEU A 273 9.18 10.07 11.41
CA LEU A 273 9.51 10.87 10.23
C LEU A 273 10.88 11.58 10.33
N TYR A 274 11.75 11.14 11.27
CA TYR A 274 13.05 11.77 11.50
C TYR A 274 13.87 11.92 10.23
N ASP A 275 14.04 10.86 9.45
CA ASP A 275 14.88 10.86 8.26
C ASP A 275 14.41 11.86 7.20
N TYR A 276 13.09 11.99 7.04
CA TYR A 276 12.48 12.94 6.10
C TYR A 276 12.66 14.39 6.57
N HIS A 277 12.54 14.63 7.87
CA HIS A 277 12.80 15.96 8.46
C HIS A 277 14.29 16.31 8.39
N TYR A 278 15.17 15.37 8.78
CA TYR A 278 16.64 15.55 8.73
C TYR A 278 17.15 15.88 7.33
N ASN A 279 16.63 15.21 6.31
CA ASN A 279 16.94 15.47 4.90
C ASN A 279 16.13 16.63 4.29
N LYS A 280 15.42 17.42 5.12
CA LYS A 280 14.65 18.62 4.73
C LYS A 280 13.54 18.39 3.71
N ILE A 281 13.06 17.15 3.56
CA ILE A 281 11.99 16.81 2.62
C ILE A 281 10.74 17.65 2.90
N THR A 282 10.43 17.85 4.18
CA THR A 282 9.26 18.61 4.63
C THR A 282 9.31 20.09 4.26
N GLU A 283 10.50 20.66 4.02
CA GLU A 283 10.67 22.05 3.59
C GLU A 283 10.29 22.27 2.11
N HIS A 284 10.20 21.17 1.33
CA HIS A 284 9.89 21.21 -0.11
C HIS A 284 8.41 21.04 -0.45
N ILE A 285 7.52 20.87 0.55
CA ILE A 285 6.08 20.71 0.29
C ILE A 285 5.56 21.89 -0.54
N GLY A 286 4.85 21.59 -1.64
CA GLY A 286 4.30 22.59 -2.58
C GLY A 286 5.35 23.25 -3.49
N THR A 287 6.55 22.70 -3.62
CA THR A 287 7.56 23.20 -4.57
C THR A 287 7.59 22.41 -5.87
N PRO A 288 8.12 22.99 -6.97
CA PRO A 288 8.30 22.26 -8.23
C PRO A 288 9.19 21.02 -8.09
N GLU A 289 10.18 21.05 -7.19
CA GLU A 289 11.10 19.93 -6.93
C GLU A 289 10.36 18.77 -6.28
N MET A 290 9.46 19.06 -5.32
CA MET A 290 8.59 18.05 -4.72
C MET A 290 7.62 17.48 -5.75
N ALA A 291 7.05 18.32 -6.61
CA ALA A 291 6.16 17.85 -7.69
C ALA A 291 6.88 16.91 -8.66
N LEU A 292 8.15 17.21 -9.03
CA LEU A 292 8.99 16.32 -9.84
C LEU A 292 9.20 14.95 -9.16
N LEU A 293 9.52 14.97 -7.87
CA LEU A 293 9.69 13.76 -7.07
C LEU A 293 8.38 12.96 -7.04
N MET A 294 7.28 13.58 -6.63
CA MET A 294 5.98 12.90 -6.44
C MET A 294 5.42 12.32 -7.74
N LYS A 295 5.66 12.95 -8.89
CA LYS A 295 5.28 12.41 -10.21
C LYS A 295 5.73 10.96 -10.42
N ASN A 296 6.85 10.56 -9.84
CA ASN A 296 7.44 9.23 -9.99
C ASN A 296 7.38 8.37 -8.71
N GLU A 297 7.23 9.00 -7.55
CA GLU A 297 7.25 8.33 -6.24
C GLU A 297 5.87 8.04 -5.69
N ASP A 298 4.91 8.97 -5.85
CA ASP A 298 3.60 8.81 -5.25
C ASP A 298 2.72 7.85 -6.07
N PRO A 299 2.31 6.70 -5.50
CA PRO A 299 1.39 5.79 -6.19
C PRO A 299 0.07 6.44 -6.57
N PHE A 300 -0.33 7.53 -5.92
CA PHE A 300 -1.53 8.29 -6.27
C PHE A 300 -1.46 8.86 -7.70
N MET A 301 -0.28 9.21 -8.17
CA MET A 301 -0.07 9.68 -9.55
C MET A 301 -0.35 8.58 -10.58
N PHE A 302 -0.21 7.31 -10.17
CA PHE A 302 -0.47 6.12 -10.98
C PHE A 302 -1.87 5.53 -10.75
N ARG A 303 -2.73 6.14 -9.93
CA ARG A 303 -3.99 5.56 -9.47
C ARG A 303 -4.89 5.02 -10.58
N LYS A 304 -4.94 5.66 -11.75
CA LYS A 304 -5.73 5.20 -12.90
C LYS A 304 -5.29 3.84 -13.44
N ARG A 305 -4.04 3.43 -13.18
CA ARG A 305 -3.50 2.11 -13.56
C ARG A 305 -3.75 1.04 -12.50
N LEU A 306 -4.09 1.44 -11.27
CA LEU A 306 -4.31 0.53 -10.14
C LEU A 306 -5.73 -0.06 -10.18
N THR A 307 -6.09 -0.69 -11.29
CA THR A 307 -7.43 -1.26 -11.54
C THR A 307 -7.60 -2.68 -10.98
N MET A 308 -6.49 -3.38 -10.71
CA MET A 308 -6.52 -4.72 -10.13
C MET A 308 -7.15 -4.72 -8.74
N PRO A 309 -7.70 -5.85 -8.27
CA PRO A 309 -8.14 -6.00 -6.88
C PRO A 309 -7.03 -5.71 -5.89
N LYS A 310 -7.37 -5.03 -4.80
CA LYS A 310 -6.40 -4.64 -3.76
C LYS A 310 -6.96 -4.81 -2.36
N TYR A 311 -6.10 -5.25 -1.45
CA TYR A 311 -6.39 -5.34 -0.01
C TYR A 311 -5.39 -4.50 0.76
N VAL A 312 -5.83 -3.34 1.24
CA VAL A 312 -5.02 -2.34 1.93
C VAL A 312 -5.13 -2.59 3.43
N ILE A 313 -4.02 -2.90 4.09
CA ILE A 313 -3.99 -3.21 5.52
C ILE A 313 -3.20 -2.12 6.23
N ASN A 314 -3.85 -1.43 7.18
CA ASN A 314 -3.27 -0.35 7.98
C ASN A 314 -3.42 -0.61 9.47
N ALA A 315 -2.66 0.08 10.31
CA ALA A 315 -2.73 0.01 11.75
C ALA A 315 -3.43 1.26 12.32
N THR A 316 -4.24 1.09 13.37
CA THR A 316 -4.94 2.22 13.99
C THR A 316 -4.06 3.12 14.86
N GLY A 317 -2.90 2.60 15.26
CA GLY A 317 -1.96 3.30 16.14
C GLY A 317 -0.55 3.41 15.55
N ASP A 318 -0.47 3.53 14.21
CA ASP A 318 0.77 3.66 13.44
C ASP A 318 1.56 4.89 13.86
N GLN A 319 2.88 4.77 13.93
CA GLN A 319 3.79 5.85 14.30
C GLN A 319 4.06 6.82 13.13
N PHE A 320 3.89 6.36 11.89
CA PHE A 320 4.12 7.14 10.67
C PHE A 320 2.82 7.79 10.16
N PHE A 321 1.70 7.06 10.23
CA PHE A 321 0.48 7.41 9.51
C PHE A 321 -0.68 7.72 10.45
N LEU A 322 -1.41 8.76 10.11
CA LEU A 322 -2.65 9.12 10.80
C LEU A 322 -3.69 8.00 10.60
N PRO A 323 -4.52 7.68 11.60
CA PRO A 323 -5.51 6.60 11.46
C PRO A 323 -6.56 6.90 10.38
N ASP A 324 -6.78 8.16 10.04
CA ASP A 324 -7.71 8.61 9.00
C ASP A 324 -7.00 9.01 7.69
N GLY A 325 -5.77 8.52 7.44
CA GLY A 325 -4.98 8.82 6.25
C GLY A 325 -5.65 8.43 4.94
N SER A 326 -6.39 7.33 4.93
CA SER A 326 -7.07 6.83 3.73
C SER A 326 -8.11 7.79 3.13
N GLN A 327 -8.57 8.79 3.87
CA GLN A 327 -9.47 9.82 3.32
C GLN A 327 -8.82 10.62 2.16
N ASN A 328 -7.50 10.66 2.09
CA ASN A 328 -6.77 11.41 1.07
C ASN A 328 -6.72 10.71 -0.30
N TYR A 329 -7.10 9.44 -0.39
CA TYR A 329 -6.93 8.69 -1.63
C TYR A 329 -7.97 7.59 -1.90
N TRP A 330 -8.68 7.11 -0.88
CA TRP A 330 -9.51 5.91 -0.99
C TRP A 330 -10.56 6.00 -2.10
N ASN A 331 -11.25 7.14 -2.18
CA ASN A 331 -12.32 7.33 -3.15
C ASN A 331 -11.82 7.43 -4.60
N ASP A 332 -10.55 7.82 -4.78
CA ASP A 332 -9.93 7.98 -6.10
C ASP A 332 -9.32 6.68 -6.65
N LEU A 333 -9.22 5.64 -5.83
CA LEU A 333 -8.71 4.34 -6.27
C LEU A 333 -9.77 3.58 -7.06
N PRO A 334 -9.50 3.17 -8.30
CA PRO A 334 -10.45 2.40 -9.12
C PRO A 334 -10.43 0.91 -8.77
N GLY A 335 -11.43 0.18 -9.27
CA GLY A 335 -11.53 -1.28 -9.19
C GLY A 335 -11.85 -1.78 -7.78
N ASP A 336 -11.86 -3.11 -7.63
CA ASP A 336 -12.14 -3.76 -6.36
C ASP A 336 -11.10 -3.40 -5.32
N LYS A 337 -11.57 -2.90 -4.17
CA LYS A 337 -10.67 -2.46 -3.10
C LYS A 337 -11.28 -2.75 -1.74
N TYR A 338 -10.47 -3.32 -0.88
CA TYR A 338 -10.83 -3.70 0.48
C TYR A 338 -9.85 -3.05 1.45
N LEU A 339 -10.39 -2.44 2.48
CA LEU A 339 -9.63 -1.74 3.51
C LEU A 339 -9.70 -2.52 4.80
N ARG A 340 -8.61 -2.55 5.54
CA ARG A 340 -8.58 -3.03 6.91
C ARG A 340 -7.70 -2.12 7.77
N TYR A 341 -8.29 -1.53 8.79
CA TYR A 341 -7.57 -0.97 9.91
C TYR A 341 -7.51 -2.01 11.03
N VAL A 342 -6.29 -2.40 11.43
CA VAL A 342 -6.05 -3.37 12.50
C VAL A 342 -6.07 -2.62 13.83
N PRO A 343 -7.07 -2.87 14.70
CA PRO A 343 -7.21 -2.12 15.95
C PRO A 343 -6.09 -2.49 16.94
N ASN A 344 -5.67 -1.50 17.74
CA ASN A 344 -4.63 -1.65 18.76
C ASN A 344 -3.26 -2.13 18.24
N ALA A 345 -3.03 -2.02 16.94
CA ALA A 345 -1.76 -2.33 16.30
C ALA A 345 -0.95 -1.06 16.01
N ASP A 346 0.35 -1.18 16.10
CA ASP A 346 1.32 -0.20 15.64
C ASP A 346 1.80 -0.51 14.21
N HIS A 347 2.80 0.20 13.73
CA HIS A 347 3.37 0.03 12.39
C HIS A 347 3.88 -1.40 12.10
N SER A 348 4.27 -2.15 13.13
CA SER A 348 4.77 -3.52 12.97
C SER A 348 3.66 -4.56 12.73
N LEU A 349 2.42 -4.25 13.07
CA LEU A 349 1.28 -5.20 13.17
C LEU A 349 1.57 -6.40 14.09
N GLY A 350 2.60 -6.32 14.92
CA GLY A 350 3.04 -7.41 15.78
C GLY A 350 1.97 -7.90 16.73
N GLY A 351 1.76 -9.24 16.78
CA GLY A 351 0.77 -9.87 17.66
C GLY A 351 -0.68 -9.64 17.23
N SER A 352 -0.92 -9.18 15.99
CA SER A 352 -2.27 -9.02 15.41
C SER A 352 -2.65 -10.21 14.53
N ASP A 353 -3.90 -10.19 14.04
CA ASP A 353 -4.43 -11.17 13.10
C ASP A 353 -4.33 -10.74 11.62
N ALA A 354 -3.46 -9.78 11.32
CA ALA A 354 -3.28 -9.26 9.96
C ALA A 354 -2.91 -10.36 8.95
N LEU A 355 -2.06 -11.31 9.35
CA LEU A 355 -1.67 -12.45 8.51
C LEU A 355 -2.86 -13.33 8.12
N GLU A 356 -3.83 -13.53 9.03
CA GLU A 356 -5.06 -14.27 8.72
C GLU A 356 -5.85 -13.59 7.59
N GLY A 357 -5.92 -12.26 7.61
CA GLY A 357 -6.54 -11.47 6.54
C GLY A 357 -5.84 -11.65 5.19
N VAL A 358 -4.50 -11.68 5.18
CA VAL A 358 -3.71 -11.97 3.97
C VAL A 358 -4.02 -13.39 3.46
N LEU A 359 -4.02 -14.40 4.35
CA LEU A 359 -4.36 -15.78 4.00
C LEU A 359 -5.76 -15.88 3.39
N ALA A 360 -6.78 -15.30 4.03
CA ALA A 360 -8.15 -15.31 3.52
C ALA A 360 -8.23 -14.67 2.13
N TYR A 361 -7.57 -13.51 1.94
CA TYR A 361 -7.60 -12.78 0.68
C TYR A 361 -6.92 -13.57 -0.45
N VAL A 362 -5.74 -14.15 -0.20
CA VAL A 362 -5.01 -14.97 -1.19
C VAL A 362 -5.82 -16.21 -1.56
N LEU A 363 -6.40 -16.91 -0.57
CA LEU A 363 -7.25 -18.09 -0.80
C LEU A 363 -8.47 -17.74 -1.67
N GLY A 364 -9.20 -16.70 -1.31
CA GLY A 364 -10.36 -16.26 -2.07
C GLY A 364 -10.02 -15.80 -3.49
N PHE A 365 -8.87 -15.13 -3.66
CA PHE A 365 -8.39 -14.72 -4.98
C PHE A 365 -8.01 -15.93 -5.85
N ARG A 366 -7.27 -16.89 -5.29
CA ARG A 366 -6.87 -18.14 -5.98
C ARG A 366 -8.09 -18.95 -6.43
N ASP A 367 -9.08 -19.08 -5.56
CA ASP A 367 -10.27 -19.91 -5.79
C ASP A 367 -11.34 -19.20 -6.60
N ASP A 368 -11.04 -18.02 -7.12
CA ASP A 368 -11.98 -17.13 -7.84
C ASP A 368 -13.31 -16.95 -7.09
N LYS A 369 -13.23 -16.89 -5.75
CA LYS A 369 -14.40 -16.69 -4.90
C LYS A 369 -14.82 -15.21 -4.92
N PRO A 370 -16.11 -14.94 -5.07
CA PRO A 370 -16.64 -13.59 -4.88
C PRO A 370 -16.24 -13.10 -3.49
N ARG A 371 -15.73 -11.89 -3.42
CA ARG A 371 -15.50 -11.22 -2.15
C ARG A 371 -16.76 -10.48 -1.73
N PRO A 372 -17.00 -10.33 -0.42
CA PRO A 372 -18.17 -9.63 0.09
C PRO A 372 -18.32 -8.22 -0.48
N THR A 373 -19.56 -7.85 -0.78
CA THR A 373 -19.92 -6.52 -1.27
C THR A 373 -20.57 -5.72 -0.17
N PHE A 374 -19.99 -4.59 0.16
CA PHE A 374 -20.50 -3.64 1.15
C PHE A 374 -20.09 -2.22 0.79
N THR A 375 -20.85 -1.27 1.30
CA THR A 375 -20.58 0.15 1.17
C THR A 375 -20.72 0.83 2.52
N TRP A 376 -20.18 2.04 2.64
CA TRP A 376 -20.36 2.86 3.83
C TRP A 376 -20.49 4.32 3.50
N LYS A 377 -21.15 5.04 4.39
CA LYS A 377 -21.33 6.48 4.31
C LYS A 377 -21.26 7.09 5.71
N PHE A 378 -20.54 8.18 5.84
CA PHE A 378 -20.62 9.03 7.01
C PHE A 378 -21.84 9.96 6.87
N GLU A 379 -22.78 9.87 7.83
CA GLU A 379 -23.98 10.70 7.92
C GLU A 379 -23.77 11.74 9.00
N GLY A 380 -23.42 12.97 8.57
CA GLY A 380 -22.90 13.98 9.50
C GLY A 380 -21.53 13.59 10.09
N ASP A 381 -21.22 14.12 11.27
CA ASP A 381 -19.91 13.89 11.89
C ASP A 381 -19.84 12.61 12.73
N ASP A 382 -20.95 12.19 13.31
CA ASP A 382 -21.01 11.20 14.41
C ASP A 382 -21.61 9.85 14.01
N THR A 383 -22.11 9.71 12.81
CA THR A 383 -22.84 8.53 12.38
C THR A 383 -22.17 7.87 11.18
N LEU A 384 -21.94 6.58 11.26
CA LEU A 384 -21.39 5.75 10.19
C LEU A 384 -22.39 4.63 9.85
N ARG A 385 -22.92 4.71 8.64
CA ARG A 385 -23.83 3.72 8.10
C ARG A 385 -23.07 2.77 7.19
N VAL A 386 -23.24 1.47 7.39
CA VAL A 386 -22.70 0.39 6.55
C VAL A 386 -23.88 -0.37 5.95
N GLU A 387 -23.81 -0.66 4.66
CA GLU A 387 -24.78 -1.50 3.95
C GLU A 387 -24.01 -2.67 3.32
N SER A 388 -24.38 -3.89 3.67
CA SER A 388 -23.76 -5.12 3.19
C SER A 388 -24.77 -5.98 2.43
N SER A 389 -24.45 -6.32 1.19
CA SER A 389 -25.24 -7.26 0.38
C SER A 389 -25.00 -8.71 0.81
N ASP A 390 -23.81 -8.99 1.34
CA ASP A 390 -23.46 -10.30 1.88
C ASP A 390 -23.61 -10.28 3.40
N LYS A 391 -23.95 -11.44 3.98
CA LYS A 391 -24.20 -11.55 5.42
C LYS A 391 -22.87 -11.70 6.19
N PRO A 392 -22.44 -10.67 6.96
CA PRO A 392 -21.29 -10.81 7.85
C PRO A 392 -21.64 -11.73 9.04
N THR A 393 -20.64 -12.43 9.57
CA THR A 393 -20.76 -13.20 10.81
C THR A 393 -20.63 -12.30 12.03
N LYS A 394 -19.97 -11.14 11.88
CA LYS A 394 -19.79 -10.16 12.94
C LYS A 394 -19.60 -8.77 12.34
N VAL A 395 -20.21 -7.76 12.98
CA VAL A 395 -20.00 -6.35 12.66
C VAL A 395 -19.72 -5.60 13.95
N GLN A 396 -18.63 -4.86 14.01
CA GLN A 396 -18.17 -4.19 15.23
C GLN A 396 -17.83 -2.72 14.96
N LEU A 397 -18.34 -1.84 15.80
CA LEU A 397 -17.82 -0.49 15.95
C LEU A 397 -16.55 -0.57 16.79
N TRP A 398 -15.43 -0.13 16.25
CA TRP A 398 -14.20 0.13 16.98
C TRP A 398 -14.06 1.63 17.25
N GLN A 399 -13.73 2.01 18.47
CA GLN A 399 -13.51 3.41 18.84
C GLN A 399 -12.42 3.57 19.90
N ALA A 400 -11.74 4.72 19.83
CA ALA A 400 -10.76 5.16 20.81
C ALA A 400 -10.90 6.66 21.06
N THR A 401 -10.75 7.10 22.32
CA THR A 401 -10.80 8.51 22.68
C THR A 401 -9.48 8.96 23.29
N ASN A 402 -8.92 10.04 22.76
CA ASN A 402 -7.82 10.77 23.37
C ASN A 402 -8.35 12.12 23.85
N THR A 403 -8.42 12.33 25.17
CA THR A 403 -9.00 13.52 25.78
C THR A 403 -8.09 14.76 25.71
N LYS A 404 -6.82 14.58 25.25
CA LYS A 404 -5.80 15.63 25.24
C LYS A 404 -5.48 16.15 23.83
N SER A 405 -5.37 15.27 22.84
CA SER A 405 -4.91 15.58 21.48
C SER A 405 -5.53 14.68 20.43
N ARG A 406 -5.36 15.02 19.15
CA ARG A 406 -5.77 14.21 18.01
C ARG A 406 -4.70 13.16 17.63
N ASP A 407 -4.04 12.59 18.64
CA ASP A 407 -2.94 11.63 18.48
C ASP A 407 -3.39 10.25 18.97
N PHE A 408 -3.46 9.28 18.06
CA PHE A 408 -3.91 7.91 18.31
C PHE A 408 -2.77 6.90 18.17
N ARG A 409 -1.53 7.34 18.06
CA ARG A 409 -0.36 6.46 18.01
C ARG A 409 -0.31 5.58 19.28
N VAL A 410 0.03 4.30 19.09
CA VAL A 410 0.13 3.36 20.23
C VAL A 410 1.13 3.85 21.28
N GLU A 411 2.23 4.46 20.85
CA GLU A 411 3.25 5.02 21.75
C GLU A 411 2.75 6.19 22.61
N THR A 412 1.73 6.92 22.15
CA THR A 412 1.15 8.06 22.86
C THR A 412 -0.07 7.63 23.69
N LEU A 413 -0.96 6.84 23.11
CA LEU A 413 -2.27 6.56 23.68
C LEU A 413 -2.38 5.14 24.24
N GLY A 414 -1.51 4.22 23.83
CA GLY A 414 -1.60 2.80 24.17
C GLY A 414 -2.66 2.06 23.36
N LYS A 415 -2.92 0.82 23.74
CA LYS A 415 -3.91 -0.07 23.10
C LYS A 415 -5.29 0.13 23.70
N VAL A 416 -5.94 1.24 23.36
CA VAL A 416 -7.20 1.68 24.00
C VAL A 416 -8.45 1.53 23.11
N TRP A 417 -8.31 1.08 21.88
CA TRP A 417 -9.45 0.83 21.00
C TRP A 417 -10.34 -0.28 21.58
N LYS A 418 -11.64 -0.02 21.61
CA LYS A 418 -12.66 -0.93 22.15
C LYS A 418 -13.68 -1.24 21.07
N ALA A 419 -14.09 -2.50 21.03
CA ALA A 419 -15.13 -2.99 20.13
C ALA A 419 -16.50 -2.99 20.80
N THR A 420 -17.54 -2.68 20.04
CA THR A 420 -18.94 -2.87 20.39
C THR A 420 -19.64 -3.53 19.20
N ASP A 421 -20.35 -4.63 19.45
CA ASP A 421 -21.06 -5.33 18.39
C ASP A 421 -22.25 -4.49 17.89
N LEU A 422 -22.43 -4.46 16.58
CA LEU A 422 -23.56 -3.80 15.92
C LEU A 422 -24.56 -4.86 15.45
N THR A 423 -25.84 -4.56 15.61
CA THR A 423 -26.95 -5.41 15.14
C THR A 423 -27.45 -4.96 13.78
N ASP A 424 -27.83 -5.93 12.93
CA ASP A 424 -28.51 -5.67 11.68
C ASP A 424 -29.86 -4.97 11.94
N GLN A 425 -30.04 -3.78 11.38
CA GLN A 425 -31.28 -3.00 11.48
C GLN A 425 -32.30 -3.41 10.41
N GLY A 426 -32.00 -4.45 9.65
CA GLY A 426 -32.75 -4.96 8.54
C GLY A 426 -32.01 -4.80 7.21
N ASN A 427 -32.08 -5.82 6.36
CA ASN A 427 -31.51 -5.85 5.02
C ASN A 427 -29.97 -5.60 4.96
N GLY A 428 -29.24 -6.02 5.96
CA GLY A 428 -27.77 -5.85 6.00
C GLY A 428 -27.32 -4.43 6.34
N VAL A 429 -28.17 -3.65 7.00
CA VAL A 429 -27.87 -2.27 7.43
C VAL A 429 -27.36 -2.24 8.85
N TYR A 430 -26.19 -1.64 9.06
CA TYR A 430 -25.58 -1.44 10.37
C TYR A 430 -25.28 0.05 10.56
N VAL A 431 -25.66 0.60 11.71
CA VAL A 431 -25.45 2.01 12.03
C VAL A 431 -24.66 2.15 13.31
N ALA A 432 -23.51 2.75 13.21
CA ALA A 432 -22.68 3.14 14.33
C ALA A 432 -22.89 4.62 14.64
N LYS A 433 -23.29 4.97 15.87
CA LYS A 433 -23.39 6.34 16.34
C LYS A 433 -22.41 6.55 17.48
N VAL A 434 -21.56 7.57 17.34
CA VAL A 434 -20.47 7.87 18.27
C VAL A 434 -20.64 9.28 18.83
N SER A 435 -20.73 9.40 20.15
CA SER A 435 -20.88 10.69 20.79
C SER A 435 -19.59 11.50 20.69
N LYS A 436 -19.71 12.79 20.37
CA LYS A 436 -18.60 13.72 20.46
C LYS A 436 -18.06 13.76 21.89
N PRO A 437 -16.73 13.58 22.10
CA PRO A 437 -16.17 13.64 23.45
C PRO A 437 -16.29 15.04 24.05
N ALA A 438 -16.37 15.13 25.37
CA ALA A 438 -16.41 16.40 26.08
C ALA A 438 -15.12 17.23 25.86
N THR A 439 -13.98 16.54 25.77
CA THR A 439 -12.66 17.12 25.44
C THR A 439 -11.89 16.17 24.54
N GLY A 440 -10.99 16.72 23.72
CA GLY A 440 -10.15 15.94 22.81
C GLY A 440 -10.91 15.38 21.62
N PHE A 441 -10.58 14.15 21.22
CA PHE A 441 -11.00 13.53 19.97
C PHE A 441 -11.34 12.06 20.16
N THR A 442 -12.33 11.59 19.40
CA THR A 442 -12.66 10.16 19.28
C THR A 442 -12.48 9.71 17.84
N ALA A 443 -11.65 8.69 17.61
CA ALA A 443 -11.52 8.01 16.33
C ALA A 443 -12.39 6.76 16.32
N PHE A 444 -13.04 6.44 15.19
CA PHE A 444 -13.91 5.28 15.07
C PHE A 444 -14.03 4.77 13.64
N PHE A 445 -14.32 3.48 13.50
CA PHE A 445 -14.62 2.80 12.25
C PHE A 445 -15.45 1.53 12.52
N VAL A 446 -15.99 0.94 11.46
CA VAL A 446 -16.68 -0.35 11.54
C VAL A 446 -15.84 -1.44 10.88
N GLU A 447 -15.65 -2.56 11.60
CA GLU A 447 -15.03 -3.78 11.08
C GLU A 447 -16.11 -4.83 10.83
N MET A 448 -16.04 -5.48 9.67
CA MET A 448 -16.94 -6.57 9.28
C MET A 448 -16.14 -7.85 9.09
N THR A 449 -16.63 -8.93 9.68
CA THR A 449 -16.09 -10.28 9.50
C THR A 449 -17.04 -11.09 8.65
N TYR A 450 -16.54 -11.67 7.55
CA TYR A 450 -17.34 -12.50 6.64
C TYR A 450 -16.81 -13.91 6.56
N PRO A 451 -17.69 -14.90 6.35
CA PRO A 451 -17.23 -16.24 6.04
C PRO A 451 -16.52 -16.22 4.68
N SER A 452 -15.30 -16.75 4.63
CA SER A 452 -14.56 -16.87 3.38
C SER A 452 -14.82 -18.20 2.65
N GLY A 453 -15.52 -19.13 3.32
CA GLY A 453 -15.59 -20.53 2.90
C GLY A 453 -14.28 -21.29 3.09
N GLN A 454 -13.31 -20.69 3.79
CA GLN A 454 -11.97 -21.22 4.07
C GLN A 454 -11.74 -21.29 5.61
N ILE A 455 -10.52 -21.69 6.00
CA ILE A 455 -10.18 -21.85 7.43
C ILE A 455 -10.10 -20.53 8.22
N VAL A 456 -9.94 -19.40 7.52
CA VAL A 456 -9.87 -18.06 8.12
C VAL A 456 -10.89 -17.13 7.48
N PRO A 457 -11.58 -16.28 8.26
CA PRO A 457 -12.58 -15.35 7.71
C PRO A 457 -11.95 -14.17 6.99
N TYR A 458 -12.72 -13.52 6.11
CA TYR A 458 -12.38 -12.17 5.67
C TYR A 458 -12.65 -11.18 6.78
N LYS A 459 -11.74 -10.23 6.95
CA LYS A 459 -11.94 -9.05 7.79
C LYS A 459 -11.68 -7.80 6.99
N PHE A 460 -12.69 -6.95 6.90
CA PHE A 460 -12.63 -5.67 6.21
C PHE A 460 -13.14 -4.57 7.13
N SER A 461 -12.71 -3.35 6.87
CA SER A 461 -13.18 -2.20 7.63
C SER A 461 -13.62 -1.06 6.72
N THR A 462 -14.36 -0.13 7.28
CA THR A 462 -14.55 1.19 6.70
C THR A 462 -13.30 2.04 6.87
N GLN A 463 -13.29 3.23 6.29
CA GLN A 463 -12.36 4.28 6.68
C GLN A 463 -12.56 4.67 8.14
N VAL A 464 -11.50 5.20 8.78
CA VAL A 464 -11.58 5.80 10.11
C VAL A 464 -12.08 7.24 10.00
N ARG A 465 -12.98 7.63 10.91
CA ARG A 465 -13.39 9.02 11.14
C ARG A 465 -12.88 9.47 12.52
N VAL A 466 -12.48 10.72 12.61
CA VAL A 466 -12.12 11.35 13.89
C VAL A 466 -13.06 12.53 14.16
N ILE A 467 -13.65 12.56 15.36
CA ILE A 467 -14.56 13.63 15.77
C ILE A 467 -14.08 14.32 17.05
N PRO A 468 -14.25 15.66 17.16
CA PRO A 468 -14.70 16.56 16.11
C PRO A 468 -13.78 16.53 14.88
N ASP A 469 -14.35 16.72 13.66
CA ASP A 469 -13.57 16.72 12.42
C ASP A 469 -12.88 18.08 12.24
N VAL A 470 -11.98 18.36 13.14
CA VAL A 470 -11.13 19.55 13.10
C VAL A 470 -9.66 19.16 13.27
N ARG A 471 -8.78 19.88 12.63
CA ARG A 471 -7.34 19.72 12.82
C ARG A 471 -6.85 20.85 13.71
N PRO A 472 -6.26 20.53 14.89
CA PRO A 472 -5.90 21.53 15.89
C PRO A 472 -4.94 22.62 15.41
N PHE A 473 -4.14 22.32 14.39
CA PHE A 473 -3.13 23.19 13.82
C PHE A 473 -3.42 23.54 12.36
N ALA A 474 -4.71 23.54 11.97
CA ALA A 474 -5.12 23.91 10.61
C ALA A 474 -4.57 25.28 10.21
N GLY A 475 -4.00 25.35 8.99
CA GLY A 475 -3.34 26.57 8.50
C GLY A 475 -1.90 26.77 8.97
N GLN A 476 -1.34 25.85 9.78
CA GLN A 476 0.09 25.84 10.06
C GLN A 476 0.86 25.51 8.78
N ASP A 477 1.88 26.30 8.47
CA ASP A 477 2.78 26.00 7.35
C ASP A 477 3.58 24.72 7.67
N PRO A 478 3.40 23.63 6.91
CA PRO A 478 4.10 22.39 7.14
C PRO A 478 5.63 22.54 7.02
N LYS A 479 6.13 23.48 6.22
CA LYS A 479 7.56 23.74 6.03
C LYS A 479 8.25 24.23 7.30
N THR A 480 7.52 24.91 8.18
CA THR A 480 8.02 25.44 9.45
C THR A 480 7.66 24.59 10.65
N THR A 481 6.95 23.47 10.40
CA THR A 481 6.56 22.52 11.44
C THR A 481 7.79 21.86 12.05
N LYS A 482 7.89 21.89 13.39
CA LYS A 482 9.02 21.35 14.13
C LYS A 482 8.96 19.83 14.21
N TYR A 483 10.12 19.21 14.39
CA TYR A 483 10.21 17.79 14.73
C TYR A 483 9.78 17.57 16.20
N GLU A 484 9.14 16.43 16.49
CA GLU A 484 8.74 16.04 17.84
C GLU A 484 9.96 15.94 18.75
N ILE A 485 10.04 16.82 19.75
CA ILE A 485 11.11 16.75 20.76
C ILE A 485 10.73 15.63 21.73
N PRO A 486 11.61 14.64 21.99
CA PRO A 486 11.36 13.65 23.02
C PRO A 486 11.04 14.35 24.35
N GLY A 487 9.87 14.08 24.91
CA GLY A 487 9.58 14.49 26.27
C GLY A 487 10.64 13.93 27.22
N PRO A 488 10.88 14.53 28.40
CA PRO A 488 11.73 13.91 29.39
C PRO A 488 11.22 12.49 29.65
N THR A 489 12.07 11.51 29.52
CA THR A 489 11.79 10.12 29.91
C THR A 489 11.40 10.15 31.40
N MET A 490 10.10 9.95 31.69
CA MET A 490 9.63 9.75 33.06
C MET A 490 10.13 8.41 33.59
#